data_303566dedae645b2d20383cd6834ccca
#
_entry.id   303566dedae645b2d20383cd6834ccca
#
_cell.length_a   1.000
_cell.length_b   1.000
_cell.length_c   1.000
_cell.angle_alpha   90.00
_cell.angle_beta   90.00
_cell.angle_gamma   90.00
#
_symmetry.space_group_name_H-M   'P 1'
#
loop_
_entity.id
_entity.type
_entity.pdbx_description
1 polymer ?
#
loop_
_entity_poly.entity_id
_entity_poly.type
_entity_poly.pdbx_seq_one_letter_code
_entity_poly.pdbx_strand_id
1 'polypeptide(L)'
;MVLAAATFTITQILPQPPTRSALPLQCEVRVSDPAAGLIHVRMEFPAGALSGRSYLDLTFWDLHRQPEALKSVAAWIDDKPLAVTRPFWKSAHTRRITLNDASGTLVMEYSLDPTYYAPGVEVIEPADAVSRVTADLAVLRTTSTFPVMNPDGLTIRVVFRLPAGWVAVTPWQADGNGFLIPPEQQATEYVALGPFQIQEITVGGATMRAAVSPAADTIPLETIASIMRFELNLLGAPPPGAGNVYAATVVPQEFMNGGSAGQRSTVQIPGPDTLAHEMFHWWNTSSHTGQEAKWFQEGFTEYYGVKIASEAGAWLPEQANQCMADLNGEMRFLEQNNPRSLMDVSRNSTGDSYARRLVYSKGALFALSLDRQLQAQGRNLDEVMRVVLDDPRQDLNNDALKAIFHDTYGGMVDPAFEAYVIKGDALPDLGLGPASGESGCARYLPE
;
A
#
# COMPACT_ATOMS: atom_id res chain seq x y z
N MET A 1 -45.40 -44.26 -21.34
CA MET A 1 -43.93 -44.18 -21.57
C MET A 1 -43.43 -43.05 -20.69
N VAL A 2 -42.92 -43.41 -19.50
CA VAL A 2 -42.44 -42.45 -18.51
C VAL A 2 -40.96 -42.35 -18.63
N LEU A 3 -40.44 -41.19 -19.05
CA LEU A 3 -38.97 -40.92 -19.04
C LEU A 3 -38.55 -40.56 -17.62
N ALA A 4 -37.69 -41.41 -17.07
CA ALA A 4 -36.98 -41.10 -15.80
C ALA A 4 -35.80 -40.17 -16.12
N ALA A 5 -35.80 -38.96 -15.52
CA ALA A 5 -34.67 -38.05 -15.54
C ALA A 5 -33.64 -38.49 -14.49
N ALA A 6 -32.47 -38.90 -14.95
CA ALA A 6 -31.33 -39.16 -14.05
C ALA A 6 -30.65 -37.85 -13.70
N THR A 7 -30.71 -37.47 -12.44
CA THR A 7 -29.98 -36.31 -11.91
C THR A 7 -28.54 -36.75 -11.59
N PHE A 8 -27.55 -36.30 -12.38
CA PHE A 8 -26.14 -36.46 -12.06
C PHE A 8 -25.71 -35.36 -11.08
N THR A 9 -25.44 -35.76 -9.85
CA THR A 9 -24.78 -34.89 -8.86
C THR A 9 -23.27 -34.94 -9.10
N ILE A 10 -22.70 -33.90 -9.69
CA ILE A 10 -21.24 -33.74 -9.78
C ILE A 10 -20.77 -33.22 -8.44
N THR A 11 -20.23 -34.11 -7.61
CA THR A 11 -19.51 -33.71 -6.39
C THR A 11 -18.17 -33.16 -6.82
N GLN A 12 -18.02 -31.82 -6.84
CA GLN A 12 -16.71 -31.20 -6.96
C GLN A 12 -15.89 -31.59 -5.71
N ILE A 13 -14.91 -32.46 -5.90
CA ILE A 13 -13.88 -32.71 -4.91
C ILE A 13 -12.95 -31.49 -4.98
N LEU A 14 -13.20 -30.50 -4.13
CA LEU A 14 -12.24 -29.43 -3.89
C LEU A 14 -10.96 -30.07 -3.35
N PRO A 15 -9.79 -29.75 -3.90
CA PRO A 15 -8.54 -30.23 -3.35
C PRO A 15 -8.45 -29.78 -1.89
N GLN A 16 -8.32 -30.72 -0.96
CA GLN A 16 -8.08 -30.39 0.43
C GLN A 16 -6.75 -29.63 0.50
N PRO A 17 -6.72 -28.48 1.23
CA PRO A 17 -5.46 -27.79 1.46
C PRO A 17 -4.49 -28.76 2.14
N PRO A 18 -3.21 -28.75 1.78
CA PRO A 18 -2.25 -29.68 2.33
C PRO A 18 -2.16 -29.50 3.84
N THR A 19 -2.59 -30.48 4.59
CA THR A 19 -2.38 -30.59 6.03
C THR A 19 -0.91 -30.92 6.32
N ARG A 20 -0.03 -29.98 6.04
CA ARG A 20 1.34 -29.99 6.56
C ARG A 20 1.51 -28.77 7.45
N SER A 21 1.66 -29.00 8.74
CA SER A 21 2.39 -28.12 9.64
C SER A 21 3.85 -28.11 9.16
N ALA A 22 4.09 -27.47 8.04
CA ALA A 22 5.43 -27.22 7.56
C ALA A 22 6.06 -26.21 8.54
N LEU A 23 7.27 -26.50 8.99
CA LEU A 23 8.07 -25.51 9.73
C LEU A 23 8.15 -24.24 8.88
N PRO A 24 8.04 -23.06 9.51
CA PRO A 24 8.11 -21.81 8.76
C PRO A 24 9.48 -21.67 8.10
N LEU A 25 9.49 -21.07 6.92
CA LEU A 25 10.70 -20.59 6.28
C LEU A 25 11.35 -19.58 7.24
N GLN A 26 12.62 -19.79 7.58
CA GLN A 26 13.37 -18.85 8.41
C GLN A 26 13.99 -17.78 7.52
N CYS A 27 13.80 -16.52 7.88
CA CYS A 27 14.37 -15.38 7.20
C CYS A 27 15.10 -14.48 8.19
N GLU A 28 16.36 -14.20 7.96
CA GLU A 28 17.14 -13.21 8.70
C GLU A 28 17.44 -12.01 7.81
N VAL A 29 17.04 -10.83 8.24
CA VAL A 29 17.36 -9.55 7.60
C VAL A 29 18.38 -8.83 8.48
N ARG A 30 19.54 -8.50 7.90
CA ARG A 30 20.65 -7.86 8.63
C ARG A 30 20.97 -6.49 8.04
N VAL A 31 20.98 -5.49 8.91
CA VAL A 31 21.52 -4.15 8.64
C VAL A 31 22.72 -3.96 9.55
N SER A 32 23.92 -4.31 9.06
CA SER A 32 25.15 -4.27 9.90
C SER A 32 25.82 -2.90 9.87
N ASP A 33 25.79 -2.24 8.73
CA ASP A 33 26.33 -0.91 8.50
C ASP A 33 25.30 -0.09 7.69
N PRO A 34 24.46 0.68 8.38
CA PRO A 34 23.44 1.49 7.71
C PRO A 34 24.05 2.52 6.74
N ALA A 35 25.23 3.05 7.04
CA ALA A 35 25.88 4.03 6.17
C ALA A 35 26.33 3.42 4.83
N ALA A 36 26.53 2.11 4.77
CA ALA A 36 26.80 1.41 3.51
C ALA A 36 25.56 1.27 2.62
N GLY A 37 24.35 1.54 3.14
CA GLY A 37 23.11 1.44 2.39
C GLY A 37 22.69 0.02 2.01
N LEU A 38 23.34 -1.02 2.57
CA LEU A 38 23.15 -2.42 2.19
C LEU A 38 22.35 -3.18 3.24
N ILE A 39 21.46 -4.05 2.76
CA ILE A 39 20.86 -5.08 3.56
C ILE A 39 21.32 -6.47 3.10
N HIS A 40 21.45 -7.38 4.05
CA HIS A 40 21.77 -8.77 3.80
C HIS A 40 20.59 -9.62 4.25
N VAL A 41 20.16 -10.53 3.40
CA VAL A 41 19.04 -11.44 3.68
C VAL A 41 19.52 -12.87 3.56
N ARG A 42 19.22 -13.67 4.58
CA ARG A 42 19.45 -15.11 4.61
C ARG A 42 18.10 -15.80 4.78
N MET A 43 17.80 -16.74 3.91
CA MET A 43 16.56 -17.52 3.96
C MET A 43 16.90 -19.01 4.04
N GLU A 44 16.21 -19.73 4.93
CA GLU A 44 16.36 -21.18 5.10
C GLU A 44 15.02 -21.85 4.86
N PHE A 45 14.94 -22.65 3.82
CA PHE A 45 13.78 -23.46 3.49
C PHE A 45 13.91 -24.81 4.21
N PRO A 46 12.94 -25.20 5.03
CA PRO A 46 13.04 -26.48 5.73
C PRO A 46 13.11 -27.65 4.75
N ALA A 47 13.82 -28.70 5.16
CA ALA A 47 13.96 -29.91 4.37
C ALA A 47 12.59 -30.43 3.92
N GLY A 48 12.50 -30.78 2.63
CA GLY A 48 11.26 -31.26 2.02
C GLY A 48 10.26 -30.19 1.59
N ALA A 49 10.42 -28.93 1.96
CA ALA A 49 9.54 -27.84 1.51
C ALA A 49 9.53 -27.67 -0.02
N LEU A 50 10.67 -27.99 -0.65
CA LEU A 50 10.88 -27.89 -2.09
C LEU A 50 10.93 -29.27 -2.78
N SER A 51 10.47 -30.32 -2.11
CA SER A 51 10.50 -31.69 -2.63
C SER A 51 9.75 -31.80 -3.95
N GLY A 52 10.37 -32.48 -4.93
CA GLY A 52 9.83 -32.69 -6.27
C GLY A 52 9.98 -31.48 -7.21
N ARG A 53 10.66 -30.40 -6.77
CA ARG A 53 10.96 -29.26 -7.62
C ARG A 53 12.38 -29.38 -8.19
N SER A 54 12.54 -29.12 -9.48
CA SER A 54 13.84 -29.08 -10.15
C SER A 54 14.50 -27.70 -10.06
N TYR A 55 13.74 -26.67 -9.75
CA TYR A 55 14.24 -25.29 -9.59
C TYR A 55 13.33 -24.45 -8.67
N LEU A 56 13.88 -23.34 -8.17
CA LEU A 56 13.19 -22.28 -7.46
C LEU A 56 13.45 -20.95 -8.18
N ASP A 57 12.39 -20.26 -8.59
CA ASP A 57 12.47 -18.91 -9.14
C ASP A 57 12.22 -17.88 -8.03
N LEU A 58 13.12 -16.92 -7.93
CA LEU A 58 13.07 -15.80 -7.00
C LEU A 58 12.83 -14.52 -7.81
N THR A 59 11.66 -13.94 -7.69
CA THR A 59 11.29 -12.71 -8.40
C THR A 59 11.14 -11.57 -7.41
N PHE A 60 11.91 -10.51 -7.59
CA PHE A 60 11.85 -9.28 -6.79
C PHE A 60 11.05 -8.24 -7.58
N TRP A 61 9.76 -8.12 -7.30
CA TRP A 61 8.82 -7.37 -8.15
C TRP A 61 9.23 -5.91 -8.39
N ASP A 62 9.57 -5.19 -7.33
CA ASP A 62 9.86 -3.76 -7.42
C ASP A 62 11.29 -3.47 -7.91
N LEU A 63 12.11 -4.49 -8.11
CA LEU A 63 13.43 -4.34 -8.73
C LEU A 63 13.39 -4.45 -10.27
N HIS A 64 12.22 -4.44 -10.89
CA HIS A 64 12.10 -4.58 -12.34
C HIS A 64 12.82 -3.49 -13.13
N ARG A 65 12.91 -2.27 -12.58
CA ARG A 65 13.66 -1.14 -13.16
C ARG A 65 15.11 -1.04 -12.67
N GLN A 66 15.46 -1.79 -11.64
CA GLN A 66 16.75 -1.69 -10.94
C GLN A 66 17.32 -3.08 -10.59
N PRO A 67 17.50 -3.97 -11.55
CA PRO A 67 17.97 -5.34 -11.26
C PRO A 67 19.39 -5.37 -10.64
N GLU A 68 20.17 -4.31 -10.80
CA GLU A 68 21.52 -4.11 -10.25
C GLU A 68 21.48 -3.79 -8.75
N ALA A 69 20.32 -3.43 -8.19
CA ALA A 69 20.15 -3.29 -6.74
C ALA A 69 20.40 -4.64 -6.02
N LEU A 70 20.13 -5.76 -6.69
CA LEU A 70 20.47 -7.10 -6.23
C LEU A 70 21.95 -7.38 -6.51
N LYS A 71 22.82 -7.19 -5.50
CA LYS A 71 24.29 -7.25 -5.65
C LYS A 71 24.82 -8.68 -5.75
N SER A 72 24.29 -9.59 -4.95
CA SER A 72 24.75 -10.98 -4.92
C SER A 72 23.60 -11.92 -4.59
N VAL A 73 23.63 -13.12 -5.15
CA VAL A 73 22.75 -14.22 -4.75
C VAL A 73 23.56 -15.49 -4.74
N ALA A 74 23.53 -16.22 -3.65
CA ALA A 74 24.15 -17.53 -3.52
C ALA A 74 23.16 -18.51 -2.84
N ALA A 75 23.31 -19.79 -3.12
CA ALA A 75 22.43 -20.81 -2.55
C ALA A 75 23.22 -22.12 -2.31
N TRP A 76 22.83 -22.84 -1.26
CA TRP A 76 23.42 -24.13 -0.87
C TRP A 76 22.34 -25.10 -0.40
N ILE A 77 22.64 -26.39 -0.55
CA ILE A 77 21.94 -27.46 0.16
C ILE A 77 22.99 -28.30 0.86
N ASP A 78 22.85 -28.45 2.19
CA ASP A 78 23.80 -29.20 3.03
C ASP A 78 25.25 -28.80 2.72
N ASP A 79 25.53 -27.50 2.73
CA ASP A 79 26.81 -26.85 2.42
C ASP A 79 27.33 -27.03 0.98
N LYS A 80 26.58 -27.67 0.09
CA LYS A 80 26.92 -27.80 -1.32
C LYS A 80 26.36 -26.62 -2.13
N PRO A 81 27.19 -25.86 -2.83
CA PRO A 81 26.73 -24.71 -3.61
C PRO A 81 25.84 -25.17 -4.78
N LEU A 82 24.79 -24.38 -5.02
CA LEU A 82 23.87 -24.59 -6.14
C LEU A 82 24.10 -23.55 -7.24
N ALA A 83 23.75 -23.94 -8.47
CA ALA A 83 23.77 -22.99 -9.57
C ALA A 83 22.65 -21.98 -9.44
N VAL A 84 23.02 -20.69 -9.42
CA VAL A 84 22.13 -19.54 -9.48
C VAL A 84 22.28 -18.87 -10.83
N THR A 85 21.21 -18.78 -11.60
CA THR A 85 21.23 -18.22 -12.95
C THR A 85 20.19 -17.13 -13.11
N ARG A 86 20.35 -16.31 -14.16
CA ARG A 86 19.33 -15.36 -14.60
C ARG A 86 18.69 -15.93 -15.87
N PRO A 87 17.46 -16.46 -15.81
CA PRO A 87 16.80 -17.02 -16.99
C PRO A 87 16.57 -15.91 -18.04
N PHE A 88 17.04 -16.10 -19.28
CA PHE A 88 16.95 -15.09 -20.34
C PHE A 88 15.51 -14.76 -20.77
N TRP A 89 14.57 -15.68 -20.53
CA TRP A 89 13.13 -15.52 -20.83
C TRP A 89 12.33 -14.94 -19.67
N LYS A 90 12.96 -14.70 -18.53
CA LYS A 90 12.36 -14.05 -17.36
C LYS A 90 12.85 -12.61 -17.23
N SER A 91 12.17 -11.85 -16.43
CA SER A 91 12.57 -10.47 -16.13
C SER A 91 13.96 -10.39 -15.47
N ALA A 92 14.62 -9.26 -15.67
CA ALA A 92 15.98 -9.00 -15.17
C ALA A 92 16.13 -9.18 -13.65
N HIS A 93 15.03 -9.04 -12.92
CA HIS A 93 14.95 -9.16 -11.45
C HIS A 93 14.59 -10.58 -10.97
N THR A 94 14.59 -11.58 -11.88
CA THR A 94 14.40 -13.01 -11.51
C THR A 94 15.74 -13.71 -11.41
N ARG A 95 15.89 -14.55 -10.36
CA ARG A 95 17.00 -15.51 -10.23
C ARG A 95 16.43 -16.89 -10.10
N ARG A 96 17.07 -17.85 -10.75
CA ARG A 96 16.72 -19.28 -10.70
C ARG A 96 17.79 -20.05 -9.97
N ILE A 97 17.40 -20.77 -8.94
CA ILE A 97 18.22 -21.76 -8.25
C ILE A 97 17.86 -23.12 -8.79
N THR A 98 18.85 -23.88 -9.28
CA THR A 98 18.66 -25.28 -9.72
C THR A 98 18.77 -26.20 -8.52
N LEU A 99 17.73 -27.03 -8.27
CA LEU A 99 17.61 -27.83 -7.05
C LEU A 99 18.11 -29.26 -7.17
N ASN A 100 18.18 -29.82 -8.39
CA ASN A 100 18.70 -31.19 -8.66
C ASN A 100 18.13 -32.26 -7.70
N ASP A 101 16.80 -32.30 -7.50
CA ASP A 101 16.11 -33.24 -6.61
C ASP A 101 16.56 -33.18 -5.14
N ALA A 102 16.94 -32.04 -4.68
CA ALA A 102 17.47 -31.82 -3.35
C ALA A 102 16.46 -32.06 -2.24
N SER A 103 16.84 -32.89 -1.26
CA SER A 103 16.00 -33.26 -0.09
C SER A 103 16.41 -32.56 1.21
N GLY A 104 17.56 -31.86 1.21
CA GLY A 104 18.11 -31.17 2.39
C GLY A 104 17.48 -29.80 2.64
N THR A 105 18.03 -29.09 3.59
CA THR A 105 17.69 -27.68 3.87
C THR A 105 18.34 -26.79 2.82
N LEU A 106 17.51 -26.06 2.06
CA LEU A 106 18.02 -25.02 1.17
C LEU A 106 18.31 -23.75 1.97
N VAL A 107 19.52 -23.29 1.87
CA VAL A 107 19.95 -21.96 2.37
C VAL A 107 20.22 -21.08 1.16
N MET A 108 19.71 -19.85 1.21
CA MET A 108 20.06 -18.82 0.24
C MET A 108 20.40 -17.52 0.95
N GLU A 109 21.34 -16.79 0.36
CA GLU A 109 21.78 -15.48 0.82
C GLU A 109 21.83 -14.51 -0.34
N TYR A 110 21.45 -13.27 -0.08
CA TYR A 110 21.60 -12.18 -1.05
C TYR A 110 21.84 -10.85 -0.34
N SER A 111 22.39 -9.92 -1.10
CA SER A 111 22.60 -8.54 -0.67
C SER A 111 21.84 -7.61 -1.60
N LEU A 112 21.14 -6.64 -1.01
CA LEU A 112 20.42 -5.58 -1.70
C LEU A 112 20.97 -4.22 -1.34
N ASP A 113 21.05 -3.35 -2.35
CA ASP A 113 21.17 -1.91 -2.20
C ASP A 113 19.81 -1.28 -2.53
N PRO A 114 18.92 -1.09 -1.55
CA PRO A 114 17.56 -0.65 -1.81
C PRO A 114 17.48 0.82 -2.24
N THR A 115 18.55 1.59 -2.08
CA THR A 115 18.63 2.99 -2.53
C THR A 115 19.27 3.15 -3.90
N TYR A 116 19.66 2.04 -4.53
CA TYR A 116 20.29 2.09 -5.84
C TYR A 116 19.32 2.54 -6.94
N TYR A 117 19.73 3.57 -7.67
CA TYR A 117 19.06 4.03 -8.89
C TYR A 117 20.01 3.85 -10.07
N ALA A 118 19.58 3.13 -11.09
CA ALA A 118 20.37 3.03 -12.31
C ALA A 118 20.51 4.42 -12.97
N PRO A 119 21.68 4.79 -13.48
CA PRO A 119 21.86 6.05 -14.19
C PRO A 119 20.87 6.18 -15.35
N GLY A 120 20.18 7.31 -15.45
CA GLY A 120 19.21 7.59 -16.51
C GLY A 120 17.82 7.00 -16.31
N VAL A 121 17.56 6.33 -15.20
CA VAL A 121 16.18 5.97 -14.82
C VAL A 121 15.56 7.16 -14.12
N GLU A 122 14.56 7.75 -14.77
CA GLU A 122 13.75 8.78 -14.15
C GLU A 122 12.92 8.14 -13.03
N VAL A 123 13.04 8.67 -11.82
CA VAL A 123 12.22 8.27 -10.68
C VAL A 123 10.87 8.95 -10.87
N ILE A 124 9.94 8.27 -11.51
CA ILE A 124 8.61 8.81 -11.82
C ILE A 124 7.79 9.01 -10.53
N GLU A 125 8.09 8.23 -9.50
CA GLU A 125 7.40 8.26 -8.20
C GLU A 125 8.42 8.09 -7.06
N PRO A 126 8.95 9.18 -6.50
CA PRO A 126 9.94 9.08 -5.41
C PRO A 126 9.40 8.39 -4.15
N ALA A 127 8.10 8.52 -3.91
CA ALA A 127 7.44 7.97 -2.72
C ALA A 127 7.03 6.51 -2.87
N ASP A 128 6.65 6.08 -4.08
CA ASP A 128 5.81 4.90 -4.23
C ASP A 128 6.55 3.57 -4.19
N ALA A 129 7.83 3.53 -4.42
CA ALA A 129 8.36 2.24 -4.78
C ALA A 129 9.63 1.85 -4.06
N VAL A 130 10.31 2.73 -3.39
CA VAL A 130 11.72 2.49 -3.13
C VAL A 130 11.99 2.28 -1.66
N SER A 131 12.39 1.06 -1.35
CA SER A 131 13.12 0.82 -0.12
C SER A 131 14.32 1.76 -0.04
N ARG A 132 14.56 2.34 1.12
CA ARG A 132 15.67 3.27 1.34
C ARG A 132 16.36 2.93 2.66
N VAL A 133 17.67 2.95 2.65
CA VAL A 133 18.50 2.80 3.85
C VAL A 133 19.41 4.02 3.96
N THR A 134 19.40 4.62 5.13
CA THR A 134 20.31 5.72 5.50
C THR A 134 21.07 5.36 6.76
N ALA A 135 22.01 6.21 7.19
CA ALA A 135 22.74 6.00 8.44
C ALA A 135 21.80 5.97 9.67
N ASP A 136 20.66 6.64 9.60
CA ASP A 136 19.79 6.89 10.76
C ASP A 136 18.56 5.98 10.81
N LEU A 137 18.05 5.55 9.65
CA LEU A 137 16.89 4.65 9.57
C LEU A 137 16.81 3.95 8.20
N ALA A 138 16.00 2.92 8.12
CA ALA A 138 15.67 2.26 6.87
C ALA A 138 14.15 2.06 6.75
N VAL A 139 13.63 2.19 5.53
CA VAL A 139 12.30 1.73 5.14
C VAL A 139 12.46 0.69 4.06
N LEU A 140 11.84 -0.46 4.23
CA LEU A 140 11.92 -1.59 3.32
C LEU A 140 10.51 -1.93 2.83
N ARG A 141 10.30 -1.86 1.52
CA ARG A 141 9.10 -2.42 0.90
C ARG A 141 9.30 -3.91 0.72
N THR A 142 8.36 -4.71 1.18
CA THR A 142 8.52 -6.17 1.21
C THR A 142 8.71 -6.79 -0.17
N THR A 143 8.03 -6.27 -1.18
CA THR A 143 8.11 -6.73 -2.58
C THR A 143 9.45 -6.42 -3.28
N SER A 144 10.24 -5.48 -2.75
CA SER A 144 11.62 -5.24 -3.19
C SER A 144 12.64 -5.97 -2.32
N THR A 145 12.30 -6.26 -1.07
CA THR A 145 13.20 -6.87 -0.08
C THR A 145 13.13 -8.38 -0.12
N PHE A 146 11.93 -8.94 -0.22
CA PHE A 146 11.70 -10.38 -0.25
C PHE A 146 11.26 -10.83 -1.65
N PRO A 147 11.84 -11.92 -2.18
CA PRO A 147 11.40 -12.43 -3.46
C PRO A 147 10.00 -13.03 -3.36
N VAL A 148 9.18 -12.82 -4.38
CA VAL A 148 7.99 -13.63 -4.58
C VAL A 148 8.47 -15.03 -5.00
N MET A 149 8.26 -15.97 -4.14
CA MET A 149 8.72 -17.34 -4.31
C MET A 149 7.63 -18.21 -4.92
N ASN A 150 8.04 -19.16 -5.76
CA ASN A 150 7.15 -20.19 -6.26
C ASN A 150 7.25 -21.43 -5.38
N PRO A 151 6.96 -21.41 -4.11
CA PRO A 151 6.07 -22.28 -3.39
C PRO A 151 5.10 -21.46 -2.56
N ASP A 152 3.87 -21.35 -3.09
CA ASP A 152 2.79 -20.70 -2.35
C ASP A 152 2.49 -21.48 -1.06
N GLY A 153 2.16 -20.74 -0.01
CA GLY A 153 1.64 -21.32 1.22
C GLY A 153 2.63 -21.59 2.35
N LEU A 154 3.88 -21.12 2.26
CA LEU A 154 4.79 -21.16 3.40
C LEU A 154 4.59 -19.93 4.30
N THR A 155 4.46 -20.16 5.60
CA THR A 155 4.63 -19.11 6.60
C THR A 155 6.11 -18.72 6.65
N ILE A 156 6.41 -17.43 6.72
CA ILE A 156 7.78 -16.93 6.86
C ILE A 156 7.96 -16.44 8.29
N ARG A 157 9.03 -16.82 8.96
CA ARG A 157 9.47 -16.24 10.22
C ARG A 157 10.65 -15.33 9.97
N VAL A 158 10.46 -14.03 10.19
CA VAL A 158 11.50 -13.01 9.96
C VAL A 158 12.13 -12.58 11.27
N VAL A 159 13.46 -12.54 11.29
CA VAL A 159 14.27 -11.99 12.39
C VAL A 159 15.11 -10.85 11.85
N PHE A 160 15.06 -9.70 12.50
CA PHE A 160 15.88 -8.55 12.15
C PHE A 160 17.12 -8.48 13.05
N ARG A 161 18.32 -8.41 12.42
CA ARG A 161 19.60 -8.14 13.10
C ARG A 161 19.99 -6.69 12.82
N LEU A 162 19.77 -5.85 13.82
CA LEU A 162 19.84 -4.40 13.69
C LEU A 162 20.98 -3.82 14.52
N PRO A 163 21.44 -2.62 14.18
CA PRO A 163 22.35 -1.84 15.03
C PRO A 163 21.76 -1.62 16.42
N ALA A 164 22.64 -1.33 17.39
CA ALA A 164 22.21 -1.05 18.76
C ALA A 164 21.25 0.16 18.80
N GLY A 165 20.14 0.02 19.52
CA GLY A 165 19.09 1.04 19.64
C GLY A 165 18.09 1.09 18.49
N TRP A 166 18.29 0.30 17.43
CA TRP A 166 17.31 0.18 16.36
C TRP A 166 16.25 -0.85 16.71
N VAL A 167 15.02 -0.61 16.25
CA VAL A 167 13.86 -1.50 16.37
C VAL A 167 13.25 -1.75 15.00
N ALA A 168 12.50 -2.82 14.84
CA ALA A 168 11.72 -3.10 13.65
C ALA A 168 10.23 -2.77 13.89
N VAL A 169 9.66 -1.97 13.00
CA VAL A 169 8.24 -1.63 12.97
C VAL A 169 7.61 -2.41 11.82
N THR A 170 6.69 -3.30 12.14
CA THR A 170 6.06 -4.22 11.17
C THR A 170 4.58 -4.38 11.49
N PRO A 171 3.72 -4.69 10.49
CA PRO A 171 2.33 -5.03 10.73
C PRO A 171 2.13 -6.51 11.16
N TRP A 172 3.21 -7.26 11.34
CA TRP A 172 3.15 -8.69 11.59
C TRP A 172 3.10 -9.03 13.07
N GLN A 173 2.59 -10.22 13.35
CA GLN A 173 2.55 -10.74 14.70
C GLN A 173 3.96 -11.07 15.20
N ALA A 174 4.29 -10.63 16.41
CA ALA A 174 5.54 -10.98 17.06
C ALA A 174 5.59 -12.48 17.44
N ASP A 175 6.76 -13.09 17.22
CA ASP A 175 7.07 -14.50 17.57
C ASP A 175 8.47 -14.59 18.18
N GLY A 176 8.54 -14.57 19.48
CA GLY A 176 9.81 -14.51 20.21
C GLY A 176 10.61 -13.25 19.85
N ASN A 177 11.78 -13.44 19.24
CA ASN A 177 12.63 -12.36 18.76
C ASN A 177 12.44 -12.03 17.28
N GLY A 178 11.34 -12.48 16.67
CA GLY A 178 11.00 -12.28 15.26
C GLY A 178 9.53 -12.00 15.03
N PHE A 179 9.09 -12.16 13.80
CA PHE A 179 7.73 -11.93 13.36
C PHE A 179 7.28 -13.05 12.43
N LEU A 180 6.00 -13.41 12.47
CA LEU A 180 5.39 -14.36 11.56
C LEU A 180 4.64 -13.65 10.45
N ILE A 181 4.89 -14.08 9.22
CA ILE A 181 4.21 -13.61 8.01
C ILE A 181 3.48 -14.82 7.41
N PRO A 182 2.20 -14.99 7.68
CA PRO A 182 1.42 -16.05 7.06
C PRO A 182 1.22 -15.76 5.56
N PRO A 183 0.91 -16.78 4.73
CA PRO A 183 0.83 -16.64 3.27
C PRO A 183 -0.09 -15.50 2.82
N GLU A 184 -1.24 -15.36 3.45
CA GLU A 184 -2.23 -14.32 3.17
C GLU A 184 -1.76 -12.90 3.53
N GLN A 185 -0.64 -12.78 4.24
CA GLN A 185 -0.03 -11.52 4.65
C GLN A 185 1.29 -11.23 3.93
N GLN A 186 1.62 -11.99 2.89
CA GLN A 186 2.83 -11.79 2.08
C GLN A 186 2.60 -10.78 0.93
N ALA A 187 1.77 -9.79 1.19
CA ALA A 187 1.50 -8.71 0.26
C ALA A 187 2.52 -7.57 0.39
N THR A 188 2.31 -6.51 -0.36
CA THR A 188 3.11 -5.29 -0.24
C THR A 188 2.90 -4.65 1.12
N GLU A 189 3.97 -4.58 1.90
CA GLU A 189 4.03 -3.91 3.19
C GLU A 189 5.27 -3.03 3.28
N TYR A 190 5.22 -2.06 4.18
CA TYR A 190 6.39 -1.29 4.59
C TYR A 190 6.87 -1.77 5.95
N VAL A 191 8.17 -2.00 6.04
CA VAL A 191 8.87 -2.31 7.30
C VAL A 191 9.85 -1.18 7.56
N ALA A 192 9.73 -0.54 8.70
CA ALA A 192 10.68 0.50 9.10
C ALA A 192 11.65 -0.04 10.17
N LEU A 193 12.92 0.30 10.03
CA LEU A 193 14.00 -0.11 10.91
C LEU A 193 14.77 1.15 11.35
N GLY A 194 14.90 1.34 12.65
CA GLY A 194 15.54 2.56 13.15
C GLY A 194 15.34 2.79 14.65
N PRO A 195 15.77 3.93 15.20
CA PRO A 195 15.60 4.28 16.60
C PRO A 195 14.21 4.86 16.89
N PHE A 196 13.16 4.24 16.37
CA PHE A 196 11.79 4.71 16.49
C PHE A 196 11.27 4.69 17.92
N GLN A 197 10.46 5.70 18.26
CA GLN A 197 9.56 5.64 19.40
C GLN A 197 8.27 4.96 18.97
N ILE A 198 7.94 3.84 19.62
CA ILE A 198 6.77 3.03 19.25
C ILE A 198 5.73 3.11 20.35
N GLN A 199 4.47 3.32 19.96
CA GLN A 199 3.30 3.14 20.82
C GLN A 199 2.32 2.18 20.16
N GLU A 200 1.81 1.22 20.92
CA GLU A 200 0.71 0.37 20.48
C GLU A 200 -0.61 0.93 21.00
N ILE A 201 -1.58 1.09 20.09
CA ILE A 201 -2.92 1.62 20.36
C ILE A 201 -3.91 0.56 19.91
N THR A 202 -4.79 0.12 20.78
CA THR A 202 -5.83 -0.86 20.45
C THR A 202 -7.21 -0.21 20.51
N VAL A 203 -7.95 -0.29 19.43
CA VAL A 203 -9.32 0.23 19.31
C VAL A 203 -10.16 -0.79 18.54
N GLY A 204 -11.34 -1.14 19.06
CA GLY A 204 -12.29 -2.02 18.36
C GLY A 204 -11.74 -3.39 17.98
N GLY A 205 -10.70 -3.90 18.68
CA GLY A 205 -10.02 -5.15 18.36
C GLY A 205 -8.90 -5.02 17.31
N ALA A 206 -8.72 -3.86 16.71
CA ALA A 206 -7.58 -3.54 15.85
C ALA A 206 -6.45 -2.91 16.69
N THR A 207 -5.21 -3.24 16.36
CA THR A 207 -4.01 -2.70 17.00
C THR A 207 -3.20 -1.91 15.99
N MET A 208 -2.88 -0.66 16.31
CA MET A 208 -1.92 0.15 15.56
C MET A 208 -0.58 0.18 16.30
N ARG A 209 0.50 -0.06 15.58
CA ARG A 209 1.85 0.29 15.97
C ARG A 209 2.22 1.62 15.36
N ALA A 210 2.05 2.69 16.12
CA ALA A 210 2.47 4.01 15.74
C ALA A 210 3.96 4.19 16.06
N ALA A 211 4.76 4.53 15.07
CA ALA A 211 6.20 4.71 15.21
C ALA A 211 6.61 6.08 14.65
N VAL A 212 7.32 6.85 15.45
CA VAL A 212 7.82 8.18 15.04
C VAL A 212 9.33 8.18 15.13
N SER A 213 9.99 8.59 14.04
CA SER A 213 11.44 8.81 14.04
C SER A 213 11.79 9.99 14.95
N PRO A 214 12.84 9.92 15.79
CA PRO A 214 13.28 11.04 16.61
C PRO A 214 13.68 12.29 15.81
N ALA A 215 14.04 12.11 14.54
CA ALA A 215 14.38 13.22 13.62
C ALA A 215 13.16 13.77 12.86
N ALA A 216 12.00 13.14 12.96
CA ALA A 216 10.79 13.66 12.34
C ALA A 216 10.20 14.78 13.20
N ASP A 217 9.65 15.81 12.54
CA ASP A 217 8.79 16.78 13.23
C ASP A 217 7.59 16.03 13.86
N THR A 218 7.29 16.38 15.07
CA THR A 218 6.40 15.55 15.89
C THR A 218 4.94 15.69 15.50
N ILE A 219 4.35 14.61 14.99
CA ILE A 219 2.93 14.38 15.21
C ILE A 219 2.80 13.73 16.60
N PRO A 220 2.06 14.36 17.54
CA PRO A 220 1.82 13.73 18.83
C PRO A 220 1.19 12.35 18.66
N LEU A 221 1.65 11.35 19.40
CA LEU A 221 1.10 10.00 19.31
C LEU A 221 -0.41 9.95 19.62
N GLU A 222 -0.92 10.88 20.44
CA GLU A 222 -2.36 11.01 20.70
C GLU A 222 -3.13 11.49 19.46
N THR A 223 -2.53 12.32 18.60
CA THR A 223 -3.11 12.71 17.31
C THR A 223 -3.25 11.48 16.38
N ILE A 224 -2.21 10.65 16.31
CA ILE A 224 -2.26 9.39 15.56
C ILE A 224 -3.39 8.49 16.09
N ALA A 225 -3.49 8.38 17.42
CA ALA A 225 -4.53 7.60 18.07
C ALA A 225 -5.95 8.14 17.80
N SER A 226 -6.10 9.46 17.75
CA SER A 226 -7.37 10.12 17.46
C SER A 226 -7.84 9.85 16.04
N ILE A 227 -6.93 9.97 15.06
CA ILE A 227 -7.19 9.65 13.65
C ILE A 227 -7.63 8.18 13.52
N MET A 228 -6.88 7.25 14.10
CA MET A 228 -7.24 5.82 14.06
C MET A 228 -8.63 5.55 14.67
N ARG A 229 -8.91 6.12 15.83
CA ARG A 229 -10.24 5.94 16.47
C ARG A 229 -11.34 6.47 15.55
N PHE A 230 -11.11 7.62 14.93
CA PHE A 230 -12.08 8.23 14.04
C PHE A 230 -12.35 7.34 12.81
N GLU A 231 -11.32 6.86 12.14
CA GLU A 231 -11.46 5.97 10.97
C GLU A 231 -12.18 4.67 11.32
N LEU A 232 -11.81 4.01 12.42
CA LEU A 232 -12.49 2.80 12.89
C LEU A 232 -13.97 3.05 13.23
N ASN A 233 -14.30 4.22 13.78
CA ASN A 233 -15.70 4.57 14.04
C ASN A 233 -16.47 4.88 12.74
N LEU A 234 -15.79 5.49 11.77
CA LEU A 234 -16.38 5.86 10.49
C LEU A 234 -16.61 4.65 9.59
N LEU A 235 -15.61 3.79 9.46
CA LEU A 235 -15.54 2.73 8.46
C LEU A 235 -15.80 1.33 9.06
N GLY A 236 -15.75 1.20 10.39
CA GLY A 236 -15.87 -0.10 11.05
C GLY A 236 -14.57 -0.86 11.15
N ALA A 237 -14.67 -2.16 11.42
CA ALA A 237 -13.51 -3.04 11.50
C ALA A 237 -12.76 -3.09 10.16
N PRO A 238 -11.43 -3.29 10.17
CA PRO A 238 -10.66 -3.48 8.94
C PRO A 238 -11.20 -4.66 8.12
N PRO A 239 -11.01 -4.66 6.78
CA PRO A 239 -11.50 -5.72 5.91
C PRO A 239 -11.06 -7.12 6.37
N PRO A 240 -11.91 -8.16 6.22
CA PRO A 240 -11.54 -9.52 6.52
C PRO A 240 -10.27 -9.95 5.77
N GLY A 241 -9.32 -10.60 6.49
CA GLY A 241 -8.05 -11.05 5.90
C GLY A 241 -6.91 -10.02 5.99
N ALA A 242 -7.21 -8.74 6.22
CA ALA A 242 -6.17 -7.73 6.44
C ALA A 242 -5.40 -7.93 7.76
N GLY A 243 -5.89 -8.80 8.65
CA GLY A 243 -5.37 -8.89 10.01
C GLY A 243 -5.80 -7.71 10.87
N ASN A 244 -5.46 -7.76 12.14
CA ASN A 244 -5.87 -6.75 13.11
C ASN A 244 -4.71 -5.85 13.59
N VAL A 245 -3.54 -5.93 12.96
CA VAL A 245 -2.36 -5.10 13.28
C VAL A 245 -2.03 -4.23 12.09
N TYR A 246 -1.95 -2.94 12.31
CA TYR A 246 -1.51 -1.92 11.35
C TYR A 246 -0.24 -1.24 11.87
N ALA A 247 0.73 -0.98 10.99
CA ALA A 247 1.94 -0.24 11.34
C ALA A 247 1.95 1.12 10.66
N ALA A 248 1.90 2.20 11.43
CA ALA A 248 2.03 3.56 10.92
C ALA A 248 3.39 4.14 11.31
N THR A 249 4.20 4.51 10.32
CA THR A 249 5.56 5.01 10.54
C THR A 249 5.70 6.44 10.02
N VAL A 250 6.09 7.36 10.90
CA VAL A 250 6.39 8.75 10.56
C VAL A 250 7.90 8.92 10.46
N VAL A 251 8.37 9.35 9.29
CA VAL A 251 9.80 9.56 8.97
C VAL A 251 10.07 11.05 8.72
N PRO A 252 11.34 11.52 8.80
CA PRO A 252 11.68 12.90 8.50
C PRO A 252 11.30 13.28 7.05
N GLN A 253 10.98 14.55 6.83
CA GLN A 253 10.56 15.05 5.52
C GLN A 253 11.64 14.87 4.44
N GLU A 254 12.92 14.97 4.79
CA GLU A 254 14.03 14.71 3.87
C GLU A 254 14.18 13.24 3.47
N PHE A 255 13.49 12.34 4.16
CA PHE A 255 13.54 10.91 3.85
C PHE A 255 12.68 10.56 2.64
N MET A 256 11.50 11.15 2.52
CA MET A 256 10.57 10.93 1.41
C MET A 256 9.63 12.12 1.23
N ASN A 257 8.94 12.20 0.10
CA ASN A 257 7.85 13.15 -0.12
C ASN A 257 6.49 12.45 0.05
N GLY A 258 5.60 13.01 0.88
CA GLY A 258 4.25 12.47 1.09
C GLY A 258 4.25 11.19 1.92
N GLY A 259 3.42 10.26 1.52
CA GLY A 259 3.26 8.97 2.18
C GLY A 259 3.18 7.82 1.17
N SER A 260 3.15 6.61 1.69
CA SER A 260 2.88 5.40 0.90
C SER A 260 2.30 4.30 1.79
N ALA A 261 1.22 3.69 1.33
CA ALA A 261 0.55 2.60 2.01
C ALA A 261 0.89 1.23 1.42
N GLY A 262 1.12 0.27 2.31
CA GLY A 262 0.97 -1.16 2.04
C GLY A 262 -0.47 -1.60 2.34
N GLN A 263 -0.68 -2.91 2.47
CA GLN A 263 -2.02 -3.40 2.89
C GLN A 263 -2.32 -3.09 4.37
N ARG A 264 -1.30 -3.15 5.24
CA ARG A 264 -1.44 -2.98 6.69
C ARG A 264 -0.31 -2.16 7.28
N SER A 265 0.33 -1.38 6.48
CA SER A 265 1.42 -0.52 6.90
C SER A 265 1.46 0.75 6.08
N THR A 266 1.89 1.83 6.71
CA THR A 266 2.20 3.07 6.02
C THR A 266 3.52 3.63 6.50
N VAL A 267 4.17 4.35 5.60
CA VAL A 267 5.29 5.22 5.90
C VAL A 267 5.00 6.59 5.29
N GLN A 268 5.18 7.65 6.06
CA GLN A 268 4.85 9.00 5.62
C GLN A 268 5.69 10.07 6.33
N ILE A 269 5.71 11.25 5.73
CA ILE A 269 6.19 12.46 6.39
C ILE A 269 5.19 12.93 7.47
N PRO A 270 5.59 13.81 8.40
CA PRO A 270 4.69 14.41 9.37
C PRO A 270 3.57 15.21 8.68
N GLY A 271 2.32 14.88 8.99
CA GLY A 271 1.11 15.54 8.49
C GLY A 271 -0.12 14.75 8.92
N PRO A 272 -1.07 15.33 9.67
CA PRO A 272 -2.28 14.63 10.10
C PRO A 272 -3.13 14.16 8.93
N ASP A 273 -3.24 14.97 7.88
CA ASP A 273 -3.93 14.67 6.63
C ASP A 273 -3.23 13.54 5.85
N THR A 274 -1.88 13.58 5.78
CA THR A 274 -1.08 12.51 5.15
C THR A 274 -1.29 11.20 5.89
N LEU A 275 -1.25 11.25 7.23
CA LEU A 275 -1.48 10.07 8.05
C LEU A 275 -2.88 9.50 7.81
N ALA A 276 -3.90 10.33 7.85
CA ALA A 276 -5.28 9.90 7.63
C ALA A 276 -5.48 9.38 6.19
N HIS A 277 -4.88 10.00 5.19
CA HIS A 277 -4.89 9.51 3.81
C HIS A 277 -4.30 8.10 3.71
N GLU A 278 -3.08 7.92 4.19
CA GLU A 278 -2.39 6.63 4.07
C GLU A 278 -3.03 5.53 4.92
N MET A 279 -3.60 5.88 6.08
CA MET A 279 -4.36 4.94 6.90
C MET A 279 -5.68 4.55 6.27
N PHE A 280 -6.37 5.49 5.59
CA PHE A 280 -7.62 5.22 4.89
C PHE A 280 -7.46 4.13 3.83
N HIS A 281 -6.25 3.97 3.26
CA HIS A 281 -5.92 2.88 2.35
C HIS A 281 -5.98 1.48 3.00
N TRP A 282 -6.07 1.37 4.32
CA TRP A 282 -6.36 0.08 4.96
C TRP A 282 -7.71 -0.50 4.53
N TRP A 283 -8.67 0.38 4.25
CA TRP A 283 -9.99 0.03 3.71
C TRP A 283 -10.05 0.21 2.20
N ASN A 284 -9.61 1.35 1.70
CA ASN A 284 -9.65 1.69 0.27
C ASN A 284 -8.35 1.29 -0.44
N THR A 285 -8.12 -0.02 -0.56
CA THR A 285 -6.88 -0.56 -1.14
C THR A 285 -6.85 -0.50 -2.67
N SER A 286 -5.66 -0.55 -3.26
CA SER A 286 -5.47 -0.60 -4.71
C SER A 286 -6.04 -1.88 -5.37
N SER A 287 -6.35 -2.91 -4.59
CA SER A 287 -7.01 -4.11 -5.09
C SER A 287 -8.54 -3.97 -5.20
N HIS A 288 -9.12 -2.92 -4.60
CA HIS A 288 -10.56 -2.69 -4.61
C HIS A 288 -11.05 -2.08 -5.92
N THR A 289 -10.23 -1.21 -6.54
CA THR A 289 -10.62 -0.48 -7.75
C THR A 289 -9.63 -0.68 -8.87
N GLY A 290 -10.14 -0.79 -10.10
CA GLY A 290 -9.32 -0.87 -11.30
C GLY A 290 -8.61 0.46 -11.64
N GLN A 291 -7.62 0.39 -12.53
CA GLN A 291 -6.80 1.55 -12.94
C GLN A 291 -7.65 2.76 -13.41
N GLU A 292 -8.80 2.53 -14.01
CA GLU A 292 -9.68 3.61 -14.50
C GLU A 292 -10.48 4.31 -13.41
N ALA A 293 -10.45 3.77 -12.17
CA ALA A 293 -11.14 4.31 -11.01
C ALA A 293 -10.15 4.83 -9.93
N LYS A 294 -8.91 5.12 -10.32
CA LYS A 294 -7.94 5.74 -9.40
C LYS A 294 -8.42 7.06 -8.80
N TRP A 295 -9.27 7.79 -9.49
CA TRP A 295 -9.93 8.98 -8.97
C TRP A 295 -10.74 8.70 -7.68
N PHE A 296 -11.33 7.51 -7.59
CA PHE A 296 -12.01 7.08 -6.38
C PHE A 296 -11.00 6.61 -5.33
N GLN A 297 -10.05 5.76 -5.73
CA GLN A 297 -9.04 5.23 -4.82
C GLN A 297 -8.22 6.35 -4.16
N GLU A 298 -7.67 7.28 -4.94
CA GLU A 298 -6.77 8.32 -4.45
C GLU A 298 -7.53 9.62 -4.09
N GLY A 299 -8.42 10.05 -4.98
CA GLY A 299 -9.12 11.33 -4.79
C GLY A 299 -10.11 11.30 -3.63
N PHE A 300 -10.87 10.24 -3.46
CA PHE A 300 -11.74 10.11 -2.28
C PHE A 300 -10.90 9.91 -1.01
N THR A 301 -9.82 9.15 -1.09
CA THR A 301 -8.90 9.04 0.04
C THR A 301 -8.29 10.39 0.43
N GLU A 302 -7.93 11.23 -0.54
CA GLU A 302 -7.46 12.60 -0.28
C GLU A 302 -8.53 13.47 0.41
N TYR A 303 -9.77 13.41 -0.06
CA TYR A 303 -10.90 14.07 0.60
C TYR A 303 -11.08 13.60 2.04
N TYR A 304 -11.08 12.27 2.25
CA TYR A 304 -11.22 11.69 3.58
C TYR A 304 -10.02 11.97 4.47
N GLY A 305 -8.81 12.01 3.94
CA GLY A 305 -7.61 12.43 4.69
C GLY A 305 -7.78 13.81 5.32
N VAL A 306 -8.25 14.78 4.55
CA VAL A 306 -8.54 16.14 5.02
C VAL A 306 -9.72 16.19 6.00
N LYS A 307 -10.82 15.50 5.66
CA LYS A 307 -12.02 15.42 6.52
C LYS A 307 -11.68 14.82 7.88
N ILE A 308 -10.98 13.68 7.89
CA ILE A 308 -10.62 12.95 9.10
C ILE A 308 -9.63 13.76 9.95
N ALA A 309 -8.62 14.40 9.34
CA ALA A 309 -7.69 15.26 10.07
C ALA A 309 -8.41 16.38 10.82
N SER A 310 -9.45 16.95 10.23
CA SER A 310 -10.28 18.00 10.86
C SER A 310 -11.22 17.42 11.92
N GLU A 311 -11.99 16.38 11.58
CA GLU A 311 -13.03 15.84 12.47
C GLU A 311 -12.44 15.06 13.66
N ALA A 312 -11.23 14.49 13.52
CA ALA A 312 -10.47 13.92 14.62
C ALA A 312 -9.79 14.99 15.53
N GLY A 313 -9.92 16.26 15.18
CA GLY A 313 -9.35 17.38 15.95
C GLY A 313 -7.83 17.56 15.76
N ALA A 314 -7.24 16.94 14.76
CA ALA A 314 -5.82 17.09 14.42
C ALA A 314 -5.56 18.40 13.65
N TRP A 315 -6.55 18.87 12.92
CA TRP A 315 -6.57 20.16 12.23
C TRP A 315 -7.73 21.02 12.69
N LEU A 316 -7.54 22.34 12.61
CA LEU A 316 -8.65 23.28 12.71
C LEU A 316 -9.47 23.24 11.40
N PRO A 317 -10.78 23.54 11.43
CA PRO A 317 -11.62 23.60 10.23
C PRO A 317 -11.08 24.54 9.15
N GLU A 318 -10.43 25.62 9.54
CA GLU A 318 -9.80 26.60 8.64
C GLU A 318 -8.64 25.98 7.87
N GLN A 319 -7.85 25.09 8.47
CA GLN A 319 -6.75 24.37 7.83
C GLN A 319 -7.29 23.39 6.78
N ALA A 320 -8.34 22.65 7.10
CA ALA A 320 -9.01 21.76 6.16
C ALA A 320 -9.62 22.53 4.97
N ASN A 321 -10.28 23.66 5.24
CA ASN A 321 -10.82 24.52 4.18
C ASN A 321 -9.72 25.11 3.29
N GLN A 322 -8.58 25.52 3.87
CA GLN A 322 -7.46 26.02 3.11
C GLN A 322 -6.86 24.92 2.22
N CYS A 323 -6.71 23.71 2.75
CA CYS A 323 -6.26 22.55 1.98
C CYS A 323 -7.16 22.31 0.75
N MET A 324 -8.49 22.29 0.94
CA MET A 324 -9.42 22.15 -0.19
C MET A 324 -9.34 23.32 -1.17
N ALA A 325 -9.08 24.55 -0.70
CA ALA A 325 -8.88 25.72 -1.55
C ALA A 325 -7.61 25.58 -2.41
N ASP A 326 -6.56 25.01 -1.87
CA ASP A 326 -5.29 24.80 -2.56
C ASP A 326 -5.42 23.70 -3.62
N LEU A 327 -6.07 22.57 -3.29
CA LEU A 327 -6.42 21.53 -4.26
C LEU A 327 -7.28 22.09 -5.41
N ASN A 328 -8.21 23.02 -5.11
CA ASN A 328 -9.01 23.69 -6.13
C ASN A 328 -8.17 24.62 -7.01
N GLY A 329 -7.23 25.35 -6.42
CA GLY A 329 -6.26 26.16 -7.17
C GLY A 329 -5.41 25.31 -8.12
N GLU A 330 -4.90 24.20 -7.63
CA GLU A 330 -4.12 23.23 -8.41
C GLU A 330 -4.94 22.65 -9.58
N MET A 331 -6.13 22.13 -9.30
CA MET A 331 -7.03 21.59 -10.32
C MET A 331 -7.30 22.63 -11.42
N ARG A 332 -7.68 23.86 -11.03
CA ARG A 332 -7.96 24.94 -12.00
C ARG A 332 -6.74 25.29 -12.83
N PHE A 333 -5.55 25.31 -12.24
CA PHE A 333 -4.30 25.53 -12.97
C PHE A 333 -4.04 24.42 -13.99
N LEU A 334 -4.23 23.16 -13.62
CA LEU A 334 -3.99 22.00 -14.49
C LEU A 334 -5.02 21.87 -15.61
N GLU A 335 -6.27 22.31 -15.39
CA GLU A 335 -7.36 22.20 -16.35
C GLU A 335 -7.61 23.47 -17.19
N GLN A 336 -6.90 24.57 -16.92
CA GLN A 336 -7.19 25.89 -17.51
C GLN A 336 -7.42 25.90 -19.05
N ASN A 337 -6.81 24.96 -19.78
CA ASN A 337 -6.90 24.88 -21.24
C ASN A 337 -7.51 23.56 -21.74
N ASN A 338 -7.72 22.57 -20.89
CA ASN A 338 -8.21 21.26 -21.31
C ASN A 338 -8.82 20.50 -20.12
N PRO A 339 -10.08 20.72 -19.80
CA PRO A 339 -10.79 19.93 -18.82
C PRO A 339 -10.77 18.45 -19.20
N ARG A 340 -10.50 17.56 -18.23
CA ARG A 340 -10.39 16.11 -18.42
C ARG A 340 -11.34 15.37 -17.52
N SER A 341 -11.89 14.25 -17.98
CA SER A 341 -12.71 13.38 -17.14
C SER A 341 -11.86 12.65 -16.10
N LEU A 342 -12.46 12.34 -14.95
CA LEU A 342 -11.78 11.59 -13.89
C LEU A 342 -11.37 10.19 -14.36
N MET A 343 -12.16 9.58 -15.25
CA MET A 343 -11.80 8.32 -15.90
C MET A 343 -10.55 8.48 -16.79
N ASP A 344 -10.46 9.55 -17.58
CA ASP A 344 -9.31 9.80 -18.46
C ASP A 344 -8.02 10.06 -17.65
N VAL A 345 -8.08 10.92 -16.63
CA VAL A 345 -6.91 11.20 -15.77
C VAL A 345 -6.47 9.94 -15.02
N SER A 346 -7.41 9.10 -14.57
CA SER A 346 -7.08 7.83 -13.92
C SER A 346 -6.31 6.89 -14.84
N ARG A 347 -6.81 6.68 -16.07
CA ARG A 347 -6.16 5.80 -17.06
C ARG A 347 -4.75 6.25 -17.42
N ASN A 348 -4.50 7.55 -17.41
CA ASN A 348 -3.23 8.15 -17.83
C ASN A 348 -2.28 8.47 -16.66
N SER A 349 -2.70 8.32 -15.41
CA SER A 349 -1.95 8.75 -14.21
C SER A 349 -0.56 8.13 -14.06
N THR A 350 -0.32 6.95 -14.61
CA THR A 350 0.99 6.28 -14.50
C THR A 350 2.08 6.89 -15.39
N GLY A 351 1.71 7.53 -16.50
CA GLY A 351 2.67 8.10 -17.46
C GLY A 351 2.58 9.61 -17.63
N ASP A 352 1.62 10.25 -16.99
CA ASP A 352 1.32 11.67 -17.09
C ASP A 352 1.21 12.26 -15.69
N SER A 353 2.21 13.06 -15.29
CA SER A 353 2.26 13.69 -13.97
C SER A 353 1.11 14.67 -13.72
N TYR A 354 0.64 15.36 -14.77
CA TYR A 354 -0.53 16.24 -14.67
C TYR A 354 -1.82 15.43 -14.43
N ALA A 355 -1.99 14.31 -15.14
CA ALA A 355 -3.12 13.41 -14.93
C ALA A 355 -3.11 12.86 -13.50
N ARG A 356 -1.93 12.49 -12.99
CA ARG A 356 -1.79 12.01 -11.61
C ARG A 356 -2.24 13.06 -10.60
N ARG A 357 -1.75 14.29 -10.73
CA ARG A 357 -2.14 15.39 -9.84
C ARG A 357 -3.65 15.66 -9.87
N LEU A 358 -4.28 15.57 -11.05
CA LEU A 358 -5.73 15.69 -11.19
C LEU A 358 -6.50 14.53 -10.56
N VAL A 359 -5.95 13.32 -10.52
CA VAL A 359 -6.57 12.21 -9.78
C VAL A 359 -6.79 12.58 -8.32
N TYR A 360 -5.80 13.18 -7.66
CA TYR A 360 -5.91 13.64 -6.27
C TYR A 360 -6.78 14.88 -6.16
N SER A 361 -6.40 15.97 -6.81
CA SER A 361 -7.05 17.27 -6.62
C SER A 361 -8.50 17.28 -7.14
N LYS A 362 -8.75 16.87 -8.39
CA LYS A 362 -10.11 16.83 -8.97
C LYS A 362 -10.95 15.75 -8.31
N GLY A 363 -10.36 14.60 -7.98
CA GLY A 363 -11.05 13.51 -7.28
C GLY A 363 -11.52 13.91 -5.89
N ALA A 364 -10.67 14.59 -5.09
CA ALA A 364 -11.04 15.09 -3.77
C ALA A 364 -12.14 16.17 -3.85
N LEU A 365 -12.04 17.09 -4.81
CA LEU A 365 -13.05 18.13 -5.00
C LEU A 365 -14.38 17.57 -5.51
N PHE A 366 -14.35 16.50 -6.29
CA PHE A 366 -15.56 15.78 -6.68
C PHE A 366 -16.22 15.13 -5.46
N ALA A 367 -15.44 14.46 -4.60
CA ALA A 367 -15.94 13.91 -3.34
C ALA A 367 -16.56 14.99 -2.43
N LEU A 368 -15.88 16.14 -2.27
CA LEU A 368 -16.41 17.29 -1.52
C LEU A 368 -17.72 17.82 -2.13
N SER A 369 -17.79 17.92 -3.47
CA SER A 369 -19.01 18.36 -4.17
C SER A 369 -20.18 17.42 -3.91
N LEU A 370 -19.94 16.11 -3.98
CA LEU A 370 -20.96 15.08 -3.70
C LEU A 370 -21.39 15.13 -2.23
N ASP A 371 -20.46 15.19 -1.29
CA ASP A 371 -20.79 15.20 0.14
C ASP A 371 -21.64 16.41 0.49
N ARG A 372 -21.31 17.62 -0.01
CA ARG A 372 -22.14 18.82 0.16
C ARG A 372 -23.54 18.69 -0.45
N GLN A 373 -23.64 18.08 -1.66
CA GLN A 373 -24.93 17.82 -2.30
C GLN A 373 -25.78 16.87 -1.46
N LEU A 374 -25.19 15.82 -0.91
CA LEU A 374 -25.85 14.83 -0.07
C LEU A 374 -26.27 15.43 1.27
N GLN A 375 -25.37 16.22 1.92
CA GLN A 375 -25.68 16.91 3.18
C GLN A 375 -26.85 17.86 3.07
N ALA A 376 -27.02 18.57 1.95
CA ALA A 376 -28.18 19.40 1.68
C ALA A 376 -29.51 18.61 1.68
N GLN A 377 -29.46 17.28 1.61
CA GLN A 377 -30.59 16.36 1.62
C GLN A 377 -30.61 15.47 2.88
N GLY A 378 -29.81 15.80 3.89
CA GLY A 378 -29.73 15.07 5.15
C GLY A 378 -29.02 13.71 5.05
N ARG A 379 -28.20 13.51 4.01
CA ARG A 379 -27.36 12.33 3.79
C ARG A 379 -25.88 12.70 3.82
N ASN A 380 -25.00 11.73 3.69
CA ASN A 380 -23.56 11.98 3.61
C ASN A 380 -22.87 10.94 2.71
N LEU A 381 -21.64 11.23 2.35
CA LEU A 381 -20.84 10.37 1.48
C LEU A 381 -20.39 9.08 2.19
N ASP A 382 -20.34 9.08 3.53
CA ASP A 382 -19.91 7.93 4.32
C ASP A 382 -20.79 6.70 4.12
N GLU A 383 -22.05 6.89 3.74
CA GLU A 383 -22.98 5.80 3.47
C GLU A 383 -22.50 4.94 2.30
N VAL A 384 -22.16 5.57 1.17
CA VAL A 384 -21.71 4.82 -0.02
C VAL A 384 -20.30 4.28 0.19
N MET A 385 -19.45 5.00 0.94
CA MET A 385 -18.10 4.50 1.24
C MET A 385 -18.17 3.15 1.96
N ARG A 386 -19.01 3.01 2.97
CA ARG A 386 -19.21 1.71 3.64
C ARG A 386 -19.66 0.62 2.67
N VAL A 387 -20.61 0.94 1.78
CA VAL A 387 -21.09 -0.04 0.79
C VAL A 387 -20.00 -0.46 -0.19
N VAL A 388 -19.17 0.50 -0.67
CA VAL A 388 -18.07 0.20 -1.57
C VAL A 388 -17.00 -0.64 -0.88
N LEU A 389 -16.62 -0.27 0.35
CA LEU A 389 -15.55 -0.93 1.09
C LEU A 389 -15.93 -2.33 1.58
N ASP A 390 -17.22 -2.58 1.79
CA ASP A 390 -17.77 -3.90 2.13
C ASP A 390 -18.04 -4.78 0.90
N ASP A 391 -17.90 -4.25 -0.32
CA ASP A 391 -18.13 -5.00 -1.55
C ASP A 391 -17.05 -6.08 -1.74
N PRO A 392 -17.42 -7.36 -1.86
CA PRO A 392 -16.44 -8.42 -1.99
C PRO A 392 -15.75 -8.48 -3.36
N ARG A 393 -16.24 -7.69 -4.34
CA ARG A 393 -15.63 -7.64 -5.67
C ARG A 393 -14.26 -6.95 -5.60
N GLN A 394 -13.35 -7.43 -6.43
CA GLN A 394 -12.07 -6.80 -6.68
C GLN A 394 -12.14 -6.10 -8.05
N ASP A 395 -11.30 -5.09 -8.26
CA ASP A 395 -11.22 -4.33 -9.50
C ASP A 395 -12.55 -3.64 -9.88
N LEU A 396 -13.21 -2.98 -8.92
CA LEU A 396 -14.39 -2.18 -9.19
C LEU A 396 -14.07 -1.11 -10.26
N ASN A 397 -14.74 -1.22 -11.40
CA ASN A 397 -14.62 -0.25 -12.48
C ASN A 397 -15.65 0.89 -12.32
N ASN A 398 -15.61 1.88 -13.20
CA ASN A 398 -16.51 3.03 -13.14
C ASN A 398 -17.99 2.66 -13.24
N ASP A 399 -18.35 1.61 -14.02
CA ASP A 399 -19.75 1.17 -14.13
C ASP A 399 -20.24 0.54 -12.82
N ALA A 400 -19.40 -0.26 -12.17
CA ALA A 400 -19.70 -0.86 -10.87
C ALA A 400 -19.83 0.21 -9.78
N LEU A 401 -18.92 1.17 -9.72
CA LEU A 401 -19.01 2.30 -8.79
C LEU A 401 -20.27 3.11 -9.05
N LYS A 402 -20.58 3.45 -10.32
CA LYS A 402 -21.80 4.17 -10.69
C LYS A 402 -23.06 3.44 -10.22
N ALA A 403 -23.10 2.10 -10.38
CA ALA A 403 -24.23 1.30 -9.91
C ALA A 403 -24.38 1.35 -8.39
N ILE A 404 -23.28 1.21 -7.63
CA ILE A 404 -23.31 1.30 -6.17
C ILE A 404 -23.79 2.69 -5.71
N PHE A 405 -23.28 3.77 -6.32
CA PHE A 405 -23.72 5.13 -6.02
C PHE A 405 -25.20 5.33 -6.34
N HIS A 406 -25.67 4.82 -7.51
CA HIS A 406 -27.06 4.86 -7.91
C HIS A 406 -27.95 4.13 -6.91
N ASP A 407 -27.61 2.89 -6.55
CA ASP A 407 -28.40 2.07 -5.63
C ASP A 407 -28.44 2.68 -4.23
N THR A 408 -27.33 3.29 -3.78
CA THR A 408 -27.25 3.93 -2.47
C THR A 408 -28.09 5.22 -2.43
N TYR A 409 -28.06 6.05 -3.48
CA TYR A 409 -28.66 7.39 -3.45
C TYR A 409 -29.84 7.58 -4.39
N GLY A 410 -30.34 6.50 -5.05
CA GLY A 410 -31.51 6.55 -5.90
C GLY A 410 -31.34 7.43 -7.15
N GLY A 411 -30.17 7.42 -7.76
CA GLY A 411 -29.89 8.18 -8.99
C GLY A 411 -29.63 9.69 -8.78
N MET A 412 -29.66 10.16 -7.56
CA MET A 412 -29.41 11.58 -7.22
C MET A 412 -28.03 12.07 -7.68
N VAL A 413 -27.03 11.21 -7.64
CA VAL A 413 -25.64 11.52 -8.00
C VAL A 413 -25.29 11.19 -9.46
N ASP A 414 -26.18 10.52 -10.20
CA ASP A 414 -25.93 10.11 -11.58
C ASP A 414 -25.53 11.26 -12.51
N PRO A 415 -26.19 12.44 -12.46
CA PRO A 415 -25.80 13.57 -13.30
C PRO A 415 -24.38 14.05 -13.05
N ALA A 416 -23.94 14.07 -11.77
CA ALA A 416 -22.60 14.48 -11.39
C ALA A 416 -21.57 13.43 -11.83
N PHE A 417 -21.88 12.14 -11.67
CA PHE A 417 -21.03 11.05 -12.14
C PHE A 417 -20.84 11.13 -13.66
N GLU A 418 -21.91 11.30 -14.41
CA GLU A 418 -21.87 11.41 -15.87
C GLU A 418 -21.05 12.64 -16.33
N ALA A 419 -21.26 13.79 -15.68
CA ALA A 419 -20.59 15.03 -16.01
C ALA A 419 -19.07 14.98 -15.75
N TYR A 420 -18.67 14.54 -14.54
CA TYR A 420 -17.29 14.72 -14.08
C TYR A 420 -16.44 13.47 -14.26
N VAL A 421 -17.02 12.28 -14.09
CA VAL A 421 -16.27 11.02 -14.25
C VAL A 421 -16.16 10.63 -15.72
N ILE A 422 -17.24 10.76 -16.49
CA ILE A 422 -17.31 10.24 -17.86
C ILE A 422 -17.00 11.33 -18.89
N LYS A 423 -17.70 12.49 -18.86
CA LYS A 423 -17.58 13.54 -19.89
C LYS A 423 -16.44 14.49 -19.67
N GLY A 424 -16.03 14.73 -18.42
CA GLY A 424 -14.96 15.67 -18.10
C GLY A 424 -15.39 17.13 -18.03
N ASP A 425 -16.66 17.37 -17.71
CA ASP A 425 -17.13 18.73 -17.46
C ASP A 425 -16.35 19.38 -16.29
N ALA A 426 -16.28 20.69 -16.29
CA ALA A 426 -15.67 21.44 -15.19
C ALA A 426 -16.50 21.28 -13.91
N LEU A 427 -15.83 21.05 -12.77
CA LEU A 427 -16.51 21.03 -11.47
C LEU A 427 -17.15 22.39 -11.17
N PRO A 428 -18.30 22.42 -10.45
CA PRO A 428 -18.95 23.65 -10.09
C PRO A 428 -18.07 24.50 -9.16
N ASP A 429 -18.40 25.78 -9.03
CA ASP A 429 -17.75 26.60 -8.02
C ASP A 429 -18.19 26.12 -6.62
N LEU A 430 -17.20 25.63 -5.86
CA LEU A 430 -17.42 25.12 -4.52
C LEU A 430 -17.39 26.22 -3.45
N GLY A 431 -17.24 27.48 -3.83
CA GLY A 431 -17.16 28.61 -2.88
C GLY A 431 -15.97 28.49 -1.92
N LEU A 432 -14.90 27.84 -2.36
CA LEU A 432 -13.66 27.75 -1.62
C LEU A 432 -12.89 29.09 -1.72
N GLY A 433 -12.16 29.45 -0.66
CA GLY A 433 -11.30 30.64 -0.66
C GLY A 433 -10.19 30.57 -1.72
N PRO A 434 -9.37 31.61 -1.82
CA PRO A 434 -8.20 31.59 -2.69
C PRO A 434 -7.18 30.56 -2.20
N ALA A 435 -6.46 29.95 -3.13
CA ALA A 435 -5.32 29.11 -2.80
C ALA A 435 -4.23 29.94 -2.13
N SER A 436 -3.60 29.41 -1.08
CA SER A 436 -2.52 30.11 -0.37
C SER A 436 -1.21 30.10 -1.15
N GLY A 437 -1.03 29.11 -2.01
CA GLY A 437 0.25 28.80 -2.66
C GLY A 437 1.32 28.22 -1.74
N GLU A 438 1.01 28.09 -0.44
CA GLU A 438 1.94 27.61 0.60
C GLU A 438 1.45 26.30 1.23
N SER A 439 0.52 25.58 0.60
CA SER A 439 -0.17 24.51 1.29
C SER A 439 0.67 23.26 1.49
N GLY A 440 0.60 22.76 2.71
CA GLY A 440 1.02 21.39 3.02
C GLY A 440 0.19 20.30 2.32
N CYS A 441 -0.92 20.67 1.65
CA CYS A 441 -1.79 19.75 0.91
C CYS A 441 -1.41 19.62 -0.57
N ALA A 442 -0.75 20.59 -1.16
CA ALA A 442 -0.19 20.50 -2.50
C ALA A 442 1.14 19.73 -2.46
N ARG A 443 1.07 18.47 -2.05
CA ARG A 443 2.22 17.57 -1.83
C ARG A 443 3.02 17.27 -3.10
N TYR A 444 2.46 17.58 -4.23
CA TYR A 444 2.95 17.18 -5.54
C TYR A 444 3.24 18.36 -6.47
N LEU A 445 3.44 19.57 -5.95
CA LEU A 445 3.94 20.68 -6.75
C LEU A 445 5.45 20.46 -6.98
N PRO A 446 5.90 20.08 -8.18
CA PRO A 446 7.31 20.26 -8.51
C PRO A 446 7.57 21.77 -8.52
N GLU A 447 8.68 22.17 -7.92
CA GLU A 447 9.23 23.53 -8.01
C GLU A 447 9.43 23.96 -9.47
#